data_42dedcff06dca937d083fe0a492725fe
#
_entry.id   42dedcff06dca937d083fe0a492725fe
#
_cell.length_a   1.000
_cell.length_b   1.000
_cell.length_c   1.000
_cell.angle_alpha   90.00
_cell.angle_beta   90.00
_cell.angle_gamma   90.00
#
_symmetry.space_group_name_H-M   'P 1'
#
loop_
_entity.id
_entity.type
_entity.pdbx_description
1 polymer ?
#
loop_
_entity_poly.entity_id
_entity_poly.type
_entity_poly.pdbx_seq_one_letter_code
_entity_poly.pdbx_strand_id
1 'polypeptide(L)'
;MDLSTTQKRIIIELIKDKFNLNKENIQYCENYINDAFLMEETREERKRNIESNKQLITETRLEQRELFKLLNKFTLNEVEV
;
A
#
# COMPACT_ATOMS: atom_id res chain seq x y z
N MET A 1 13.24 20.62 13.55
CA MET A 1 12.01 21.45 13.64
C MET A 1 10.88 20.60 14.19
N ASP A 2 10.35 21.03 15.31
CA ASP A 2 9.28 20.26 15.96
C ASP A 2 7.93 20.58 15.33
N LEU A 3 7.23 19.52 14.98
CA LEU A 3 5.87 19.64 14.44
C LEU A 3 4.88 19.86 15.58
N SER A 4 3.87 20.67 15.33
CA SER A 4 2.77 20.83 16.28
C SER A 4 1.96 19.55 16.39
N THR A 5 1.18 19.40 17.44
CA THR A 5 0.27 18.25 17.62
C THR A 5 -0.72 18.15 16.46
N THR A 6 -1.23 19.28 15.98
CA THR A 6 -2.14 19.31 14.83
C THR A 6 -1.45 18.83 13.56
N GLN A 7 -0.21 19.29 13.30
CA GLN A 7 0.56 18.85 12.15
C GLN A 7 0.85 17.35 12.18
N LYS A 8 1.25 16.83 13.35
CA LYS A 8 1.47 15.38 13.52
C LYS A 8 0.21 14.58 13.23
N ARG A 9 -0.95 15.06 13.71
CA ARG A 9 -2.24 14.40 13.46
C ARG A 9 -2.55 14.34 11.98
N ILE A 10 -2.34 15.44 11.26
CA ILE A 10 -2.56 15.49 9.80
C ILE A 10 -1.68 14.49 9.10
N ILE A 11 -0.39 14.44 9.45
CA ILE A 11 0.57 13.50 8.84
C ILE A 11 0.15 12.06 9.10
N ILE A 12 -0.23 11.74 10.35
CA ILE A 12 -0.67 10.39 10.71
C ILE A 12 -1.90 9.99 9.90
N GLU A 13 -2.87 10.88 9.76
CA GLU A 13 -4.07 10.62 8.97
C GLU A 13 -3.75 10.37 7.51
N LEU A 14 -2.87 11.17 6.92
CA LEU A 14 -2.43 10.99 5.53
C LEU A 14 -1.72 9.65 5.33
N ILE A 15 -0.87 9.26 6.28
CA ILE A 15 -0.17 7.97 6.24
C ILE A 15 -1.19 6.83 6.30
N LYS A 16 -2.16 6.90 7.20
CA LYS A 16 -3.21 5.89 7.34
C LYS A 16 -4.06 5.78 6.07
N ASP A 17 -4.44 6.90 5.48
CA ASP A 17 -5.23 6.92 4.26
C ASP A 17 -4.47 6.27 3.10
N LYS A 18 -3.19 6.61 2.94
CA LYS A 18 -2.35 6.01 1.91
C LYS A 18 -2.14 4.52 2.16
N PHE A 19 -1.95 4.13 3.42
CA PHE A 19 -1.81 2.73 3.82
C PHE A 19 -3.06 1.93 3.44
N ASN A 20 -4.24 2.46 3.73
CA ASN A 20 -5.51 1.80 3.41
C ASN A 20 -5.73 1.73 1.89
N LEU A 21 -5.41 2.80 1.15
CA LEU A 21 -5.51 2.80 -0.30
C LEU A 21 -4.59 1.74 -0.92
N ASN A 22 -3.36 1.64 -0.43
CA ASN A 22 -2.41 0.62 -0.90
C ASN A 22 -2.91 -0.79 -0.60
N LYS A 23 -3.52 -0.99 0.56
CA LYS A 23 -4.12 -2.28 0.95
C LYS A 23 -5.23 -2.69 -0.03
N GLU A 24 -6.09 -1.75 -0.40
CA GLU A 24 -7.16 -1.99 -1.38
C GLU A 24 -6.57 -2.30 -2.75
N ASN A 25 -5.53 -1.59 -3.17
CA ASN A 25 -4.86 -1.81 -4.44
C ASN A 25 -4.21 -3.19 -4.51
N ILE A 26 -3.56 -3.63 -3.43
CA ILE A 26 -2.99 -4.97 -3.33
C ILE A 26 -4.10 -6.02 -3.49
N GLN A 27 -5.21 -5.84 -2.80
CA GLN A 27 -6.35 -6.76 -2.87
C GLN A 27 -6.91 -6.82 -4.29
N TYR A 28 -7.02 -5.68 -4.96
CA TYR A 28 -7.47 -5.63 -6.35
C TYR A 28 -6.53 -6.43 -7.27
N CYS A 29 -5.22 -6.25 -7.11
CA CYS A 29 -4.23 -6.98 -7.90
C CYS A 29 -4.25 -8.49 -7.62
N GLU A 30 -4.42 -8.87 -6.36
CA GLU A 30 -4.52 -10.29 -5.97
C GLU A 30 -5.79 -10.93 -6.57
N ASN A 31 -6.92 -10.23 -6.53
CA ASN A 31 -8.16 -10.69 -7.13
C ASN A 31 -7.99 -10.88 -8.64
N TYR A 32 -7.33 -9.93 -9.31
CA TYR A 32 -7.06 -10.04 -10.73
C TYR A 32 -6.25 -11.30 -11.04
N ILE A 33 -5.19 -11.55 -10.30
CA ILE A 33 -4.33 -12.73 -10.48
C ILE A 33 -5.14 -14.02 -10.29
N ASN A 34 -5.97 -14.06 -9.24
CA ASN A 34 -6.79 -15.23 -8.93
C ASN A 34 -7.85 -15.51 -10.02
N ASP A 35 -8.40 -14.44 -10.62
CA ASP A 35 -9.47 -14.54 -11.62
C ASP A 35 -8.95 -14.50 -13.05
N ALA A 36 -7.62 -14.49 -13.25
CA ALA A 36 -7.02 -14.34 -14.57
C ALA A 36 -7.43 -15.41 -15.57
N PHE A 37 -7.73 -16.63 -15.10
CA PHE A 37 -8.19 -17.71 -15.97
C PHE A 37 -9.65 -17.60 -16.39
N LEU A 38 -10.40 -16.71 -15.72
CA LEU A 38 -11.82 -16.47 -16.04
C LEU A 38 -11.99 -15.35 -17.08
N MET A 39 -10.92 -14.64 -17.39
CA MET A 39 -10.95 -13.52 -18.33
C MET A 39 -10.67 -14.00 -19.76
N GLU A 40 -11.34 -13.34 -20.72
CA GLU A 40 -11.14 -13.61 -22.16
C GLU A 40 -9.85 -12.92 -22.65
N GLU A 41 -8.71 -13.42 -22.21
CA GLU A 41 -7.41 -12.90 -22.64
C GLU A 41 -6.61 -14.01 -23.34
N THR A 42 -5.72 -13.61 -24.24
CA THR A 42 -4.77 -14.56 -24.80
C THR A 42 -3.80 -15.02 -23.71
N ARG A 43 -3.18 -16.18 -23.92
CA ARG A 43 -2.22 -16.73 -22.97
C ARG A 43 -1.05 -15.77 -22.68
N GLU A 44 -0.56 -15.10 -23.73
CA GLU A 44 0.54 -14.15 -23.61
C GLU A 44 0.13 -12.88 -22.87
N GLU A 45 -1.05 -12.35 -23.17
CA GLU A 45 -1.59 -11.20 -22.47
C GLU A 45 -1.81 -11.49 -20.99
N ARG A 46 -2.38 -12.65 -20.69
CA ARG A 46 -2.60 -13.09 -19.32
C ARG A 46 -1.30 -13.17 -18.54
N LYS A 47 -0.26 -13.75 -19.15
CA LYS A 47 1.06 -13.87 -18.52
C LYS A 47 1.64 -12.50 -18.18
N ARG A 48 1.62 -11.57 -19.15
CA ARG A 48 2.11 -10.21 -18.94
C ARG A 48 1.34 -9.48 -17.84
N ASN A 49 0.03 -9.61 -17.85
CA ASN A 49 -0.83 -8.94 -16.89
C ASN A 49 -0.65 -9.49 -15.49
N ILE A 50 -0.47 -10.80 -15.35
CA ILE A 50 -0.16 -11.43 -14.06
C ILE A 50 1.19 -10.94 -13.52
N GLU A 51 2.22 -10.92 -14.36
CA GLU A 51 3.55 -10.45 -13.96
C GLU A 51 3.53 -8.98 -13.55
N SER A 52 2.82 -8.15 -14.31
CA SER A 52 2.65 -6.73 -14.02
C SER A 52 1.97 -6.50 -12.67
N ASN A 53 0.90 -7.25 -12.41
CA ASN A 53 0.19 -7.16 -11.13
C ASN A 53 1.04 -7.67 -9.95
N LYS A 54 1.82 -8.72 -10.15
CA LYS A 54 2.75 -9.23 -9.13
C LYS A 54 3.81 -8.19 -8.78
N GLN A 55 4.36 -7.52 -9.79
CA GLN A 55 5.34 -6.46 -9.59
C GLN A 55 4.73 -5.30 -8.81
N LEU A 56 3.53 -4.89 -9.18
CA LEU A 56 2.81 -3.81 -8.49
C LEU A 56 2.54 -4.16 -7.03
N ILE A 57 2.15 -5.41 -6.74
CA ILE A 57 1.98 -5.89 -5.37
C ILE A 57 3.29 -5.77 -4.58
N THR A 58 4.39 -6.21 -5.17
CA THR A 58 5.71 -6.16 -4.53
C THR A 58 6.11 -4.72 -4.19
N GLU A 59 5.99 -3.82 -5.16
CA GLU A 59 6.31 -2.40 -4.98
C GLU A 59 5.41 -1.76 -3.92
N THR A 60 4.13 -2.07 -3.96
CA THR A 60 3.17 -1.52 -3.01
C THR A 60 3.43 -2.03 -1.59
N ARG A 61 3.82 -3.30 -1.44
CA ARG A 61 4.18 -3.87 -0.13
C ARG A 61 5.43 -3.21 0.45
N LEU A 62 6.41 -2.86 -0.38
CA LEU A 62 7.59 -2.13 0.06
C LEU A 62 7.20 -0.73 0.57
N GLU A 63 6.32 -0.05 -0.15
CA GLU A 63 5.78 1.24 0.29
C GLU A 63 5.01 1.11 1.60
N GLN A 64 4.19 0.06 1.74
CA GLN A 64 3.46 -0.22 3.00
C GLN A 64 4.40 -0.36 4.18
N ARG A 65 5.53 -1.03 3.98
CA ARG A 65 6.54 -1.20 5.02
C ARG A 65 7.10 0.15 5.46
N GLU A 66 7.40 1.03 4.52
CA GLU A 66 7.91 2.36 4.82
C GLU A 66 6.86 3.24 5.50
N LEU A 67 5.61 3.16 5.06
CA LEU A 67 4.49 3.85 5.69
C LEU A 67 4.29 3.38 7.15
N PHE A 68 4.42 2.09 7.39
CA PHE A 68 4.30 1.52 8.73
C PHE A 68 5.42 2.03 9.65
N LYS A 69 6.66 2.11 9.14
CA LYS A 69 7.79 2.68 9.88
C LYS A 69 7.54 4.13 10.23
N LEU A 70 7.05 4.92 9.28
CA LEU A 70 6.73 6.33 9.51
C LEU A 70 5.62 6.48 10.55
N LEU A 71 4.57 5.68 10.45
CA LEU A 71 3.46 5.71 11.40
C LEU A 71 3.94 5.42 12.82
N ASN A 72 4.77 4.40 12.99
CA ASN A 72 5.35 4.05 14.29
C ASN A 72 6.22 5.17 14.84
N LYS A 73 7.00 5.81 13.99
CA LYS A 73 7.87 6.92 14.38
C LYS A 73 7.06 8.08 14.97
N PHE A 74 5.97 8.46 14.31
CA PHE A 74 5.12 9.55 14.76
C PHE A 74 4.29 9.18 16.00
N THR A 75 3.76 7.96 16.05
CA THR A 75 2.95 7.49 17.19
C THR A 75 3.80 7.31 18.45
N LEU A 76 5.00 6.75 18.32
CA LEU A 76 5.90 6.57 19.47
C LEU A 76 6.31 7.92 20.08
N ASN A 77 6.55 8.92 19.25
CA ASN A 77 6.88 10.26 19.73
C ASN A 77 5.73 10.90 20.52
N GLU A 78 4.50 10.52 20.26
CA GLU A 78 3.34 10.98 21.03
C GLU A 78 3.21 10.27 22.38
N VAL A 79 3.64 9.02 22.46
CA VAL A 79 3.54 8.22 23.68
C VAL A 79 4.65 8.54 24.67
N GLU A 80 5.79 9.02 24.23
CA GLU A 80 6.93 9.36 25.07
C GLU A 80 6.80 10.72 25.78
N VAL A 81 5.71 11.42 25.57
CA VAL A 81 5.43 12.66 26.26
C VAL A 81 4.62 12.36 27.52
#